data_6cc2f52e241bca983e37b7ce8961f0f4
#
_entry.id   6cc2f52e241bca983e37b7ce8961f0f4
#
_cell.length_a   1.000
_cell.length_b   1.000
_cell.length_c   1.000
_cell.angle_alpha   90.00
_cell.angle_beta   90.00
_cell.angle_gamma   90.00
#
_symmetry.space_group_name_H-M   'P 1'
#
loop_
_entity.id
_entity.type
_entity.pdbx_description
1 polymer ?
#
loop_
_entity_poly.entity_id
_entity_poly.type
_entity_poly.pdbx_seq_one_letter_code
_entity_poly.pdbx_strand_id
1 'polypeptide(L)'
;MPNTPAAVRQGITVATAAPEVSAAEKKRCHELLEAVGQVLWVDDEALMDPVTALSGSGPAYVFLLVEAMAAAGAKLGLTPEMAMQLARATVSGSGELLKQSSEPAAQLRVNVTSPGGTTAEALKVLMAADGIQPVFDKALAAASRRSKELAG
;
A
#
# COMPACT_ATOMS: atom_id res chain seq x y z
N MET A 1 9.85 -2.05 -11.49
CA MET A 1 8.42 -1.77 -11.21
C MET A 1 8.32 -0.65 -10.18
N PRO A 2 8.15 0.60 -10.59
CA PRO A 2 7.81 1.71 -9.71
C PRO A 2 6.30 1.75 -9.41
N ASN A 3 5.89 2.66 -8.49
CA ASN A 3 4.48 2.98 -8.29
C ASN A 3 4.22 4.50 -8.35
N THR A 4 2.95 4.90 -8.49
CA THR A 4 2.56 6.30 -8.73
C THR A 4 2.96 7.31 -7.63
N PRO A 5 3.13 6.96 -6.32
CA PRO A 5 3.64 7.90 -5.32
C PRO A 5 5.05 8.44 -5.62
N ALA A 6 5.77 7.87 -6.57
CA ALA A 6 7.02 8.42 -7.11
C ALA A 6 6.88 9.88 -7.57
N ALA A 7 5.70 10.29 -8.06
CA ALA A 7 5.41 11.66 -8.46
C ALA A 7 5.59 12.69 -7.33
N VAL A 8 5.49 12.24 -6.08
CA VAL A 8 5.71 13.07 -4.87
C VAL A 8 6.90 12.58 -4.06
N ARG A 9 7.83 11.83 -4.68
CA ARG A 9 9.03 11.26 -4.06
C ARG A 9 8.74 10.33 -2.87
N GLN A 10 7.60 9.66 -2.89
CA GLN A 10 7.16 8.69 -1.89
C GLN A 10 6.91 7.32 -2.54
N GLY A 11 7.54 7.08 -3.68
CA GLY A 11 7.42 5.81 -4.39
C GLY A 11 8.20 4.69 -3.72
N ILE A 12 7.91 3.48 -4.18
CA ILE A 12 8.79 2.33 -4.03
C ILE A 12 9.01 1.72 -5.41
N THR A 13 10.27 1.47 -5.74
CA THR A 13 10.65 0.80 -6.97
C THR A 13 11.28 -0.54 -6.65
N VAL A 14 10.71 -1.61 -7.15
CA VAL A 14 11.37 -2.92 -7.12
C VAL A 14 12.04 -3.17 -8.46
N ALA A 15 13.31 -3.56 -8.41
CA ALA A 15 14.14 -3.82 -9.59
C ALA A 15 14.75 -5.22 -9.53
N THR A 16 14.95 -5.82 -10.68
CA THR A 16 15.79 -6.99 -10.89
C THR A 16 16.88 -6.65 -11.89
N ALA A 17 17.99 -7.33 -11.86
CA ALA A 17 19.09 -7.12 -12.76
C ALA A 17 19.40 -8.43 -13.52
N ALA A 18 19.65 -8.33 -14.83
CA ALA A 18 20.16 -9.44 -15.59
C ALA A 18 21.57 -9.85 -15.07
N PRO A 19 21.97 -11.11 -15.23
CA PRO A 19 23.26 -11.62 -14.70
C PRO A 19 24.49 -10.83 -15.17
N GLU A 20 24.40 -10.20 -16.33
CA GLU A 20 25.49 -9.44 -16.97
C GLU A 20 25.67 -8.04 -16.35
N VAL A 21 24.69 -7.55 -15.56
CA VAL A 21 24.73 -6.22 -14.98
C VAL A 21 25.76 -6.17 -13.84
N SER A 22 26.76 -5.32 -14.02
CA SER A 22 27.81 -5.14 -13.03
C SER A 22 27.28 -4.44 -11.75
N ALA A 23 27.97 -4.66 -10.65
CA ALA A 23 27.66 -3.98 -9.37
C ALA A 23 27.70 -2.44 -9.49
N ALA A 24 28.57 -1.90 -10.34
CA ALA A 24 28.68 -0.46 -10.57
C ALA A 24 27.46 0.09 -11.34
N GLU A 25 26.92 -0.66 -12.28
CA GLU A 25 25.71 -0.29 -13.00
C GLU A 25 24.46 -0.41 -12.09
N LYS A 26 24.38 -1.50 -11.33
CA LYS A 26 23.31 -1.69 -10.33
C LYS A 26 23.30 -0.53 -9.32
N LYS A 27 24.45 -0.11 -8.83
CA LYS A 27 24.58 1.03 -7.91
C LYS A 27 24.09 2.33 -8.56
N ARG A 28 24.51 2.62 -9.79
CA ARG A 28 24.05 3.83 -10.51
C ARG A 28 22.55 3.84 -10.74
N CYS A 29 21.97 2.70 -11.12
CA CYS A 29 20.50 2.57 -11.23
C CYS A 29 19.82 2.82 -9.87
N HIS A 30 20.35 2.27 -8.80
CA HIS A 30 19.81 2.46 -7.44
C HIS A 30 19.77 3.95 -7.07
N GLU A 31 20.90 4.66 -7.23
CA GLU A 31 21.01 6.10 -6.93
C GLU A 31 20.02 6.96 -7.74
N LEU A 32 19.77 6.61 -9.01
CA LEU A 32 18.79 7.30 -9.84
C LEU A 32 17.35 7.04 -9.36
N LEU A 33 17.02 5.81 -8.99
CA LEU A 33 15.69 5.41 -8.55
C LEU A 33 15.36 5.96 -7.16
N GLU A 34 16.34 6.07 -6.27
CA GLU A 34 16.17 6.67 -4.93
C GLU A 34 15.71 8.14 -4.97
N ALA A 35 15.95 8.85 -6.08
CA ALA A 35 15.49 10.23 -6.24
C ALA A 35 13.95 10.39 -6.14
N VAL A 36 13.20 9.30 -6.36
CA VAL A 36 11.73 9.30 -6.36
C VAL A 36 11.10 8.40 -5.29
N GLY A 37 11.93 7.80 -4.42
CA GLY A 37 11.44 6.97 -3.32
C GLY A 37 12.38 5.84 -2.94
N GLN A 38 11.84 4.83 -2.27
CA GLN A 38 12.60 3.65 -1.85
C GLN A 38 12.90 2.73 -3.03
N VAL A 39 13.99 1.97 -2.92
CA VAL A 39 14.40 0.98 -3.92
C VAL A 39 14.66 -0.36 -3.26
N LEU A 40 14.04 -1.40 -3.79
CA LEU A 40 14.30 -2.79 -3.42
C LEU A 40 14.83 -3.55 -4.63
N TRP A 41 15.76 -4.47 -4.38
CA TRP A 41 16.26 -5.39 -5.41
C TRP A 41 15.79 -6.80 -5.12
N VAL A 42 15.37 -7.50 -6.16
CA VAL A 42 15.04 -8.93 -6.10
C VAL A 42 15.90 -9.66 -7.13
N ASP A 43 16.31 -10.87 -6.78
CA ASP A 43 17.14 -11.69 -7.68
C ASP A 43 16.26 -12.58 -8.59
N ASP A 44 15.04 -12.90 -8.16
CA ASP A 44 14.09 -13.69 -8.92
C ASP A 44 13.07 -12.79 -9.63
N GLU A 45 13.13 -12.73 -10.95
CA GLU A 45 12.19 -11.95 -11.78
C GLU A 45 10.73 -12.45 -11.65
N ALA A 46 10.51 -13.70 -11.27
CA ALA A 46 9.16 -14.23 -11.02
C ALA A 46 8.43 -13.49 -9.89
N LEU A 47 9.16 -12.78 -9.02
CA LEU A 47 8.58 -11.93 -7.98
C LEU A 47 7.98 -10.63 -8.52
N MET A 48 8.22 -10.27 -9.78
CA MET A 48 7.72 -9.00 -10.34
C MET A 48 6.19 -8.97 -10.48
N ASP A 49 5.54 -10.10 -10.69
CA ASP A 49 4.07 -10.18 -10.74
C ASP A 49 3.40 -9.92 -9.37
N PRO A 50 3.79 -10.60 -8.28
CA PRO A 50 3.29 -10.25 -6.95
C PRO A 50 3.70 -8.84 -6.51
N VAL A 51 4.88 -8.33 -6.90
CA VAL A 51 5.28 -6.93 -6.68
C VAL A 51 4.33 -5.98 -7.39
N THR A 52 4.00 -6.25 -8.64
CA THR A 52 3.05 -5.45 -9.42
C THR A 52 1.67 -5.44 -8.75
N ALA A 53 1.19 -6.61 -8.32
CA ALA A 53 -0.09 -6.73 -7.64
C ALA A 53 -0.12 -5.96 -6.32
N LEU A 54 0.92 -6.06 -5.49
CA LEU A 54 0.97 -5.44 -4.17
C LEU A 54 1.29 -3.94 -4.25
N SER A 55 2.34 -3.58 -4.96
CA SER A 55 2.93 -2.23 -4.95
C SER A 55 2.57 -1.41 -6.17
N GLY A 56 2.64 -1.98 -7.37
CA GLY A 56 2.28 -1.28 -8.60
C GLY A 56 0.81 -0.85 -8.61
N SER A 57 -0.08 -1.77 -8.27
CA SER A 57 -1.53 -1.54 -8.17
C SER A 57 -1.96 -0.96 -6.82
N GLY A 58 -1.13 -1.08 -5.78
CA GLY A 58 -1.41 -0.71 -4.40
C GLY A 58 -2.00 0.68 -4.19
N PRO A 59 -1.50 1.73 -4.85
CA PRO A 59 -2.06 3.08 -4.71
C PRO A 59 -3.57 3.16 -5.01
N ALA A 60 -4.06 2.39 -5.99
CA ALA A 60 -5.49 2.33 -6.30
C ALA A 60 -6.32 1.74 -5.14
N TYR A 61 -5.77 0.78 -4.40
CA TYR A 61 -6.45 0.19 -3.23
C TYR A 61 -6.57 1.21 -2.09
N VAL A 62 -5.52 2.01 -1.89
CA VAL A 62 -5.52 3.08 -0.89
C VAL A 62 -6.53 4.18 -1.26
N PHE A 63 -6.63 4.55 -2.54
CA PHE A 63 -7.61 5.53 -2.98
C PHE A 63 -9.03 5.00 -2.82
N LEU A 64 -9.29 3.74 -3.16
CA LEU A 64 -10.58 3.08 -2.92
C LEU A 64 -10.93 3.02 -1.43
N LEU A 65 -9.94 2.78 -0.55
CA LEU A 65 -10.15 2.85 0.90
C LEU A 65 -10.64 4.24 1.34
N VAL A 66 -10.04 5.31 0.83
CA VAL A 66 -10.48 6.70 1.10
C VAL A 66 -11.92 6.91 0.65
N GLU A 67 -12.28 6.44 -0.55
CA GLU A 67 -13.64 6.54 -1.07
C GLU A 67 -14.64 5.78 -0.18
N ALA A 68 -14.31 4.55 0.20
CA ALA A 68 -15.16 3.71 1.05
C ALA A 68 -15.36 4.34 2.46
N MET A 69 -14.28 4.86 3.05
CA MET A 69 -14.34 5.55 4.34
C MET A 69 -15.22 6.80 4.26
N ALA A 70 -15.07 7.62 3.23
CA ALA A 70 -15.88 8.82 3.02
C ALA A 70 -17.35 8.47 2.84
N ALA A 71 -17.66 7.47 2.01
CA ALA A 71 -19.03 7.00 1.78
C ALA A 71 -19.67 6.47 3.07
N ALA A 72 -18.92 5.72 3.89
CA ALA A 72 -19.40 5.24 5.18
C ALA A 72 -19.64 6.40 6.17
N GLY A 73 -18.72 7.38 6.23
CA GLY A 73 -18.87 8.57 7.06
C GLY A 73 -20.12 9.39 6.69
N ALA A 74 -20.41 9.55 5.42
CA ALA A 74 -21.63 10.22 4.95
C ALA A 74 -22.92 9.50 5.40
N LYS A 75 -22.92 8.17 5.40
CA LYS A 75 -24.05 7.36 5.90
C LYS A 75 -24.26 7.52 7.43
N LEU A 76 -23.22 7.92 8.14
CA LEU A 76 -23.28 8.23 9.58
C LEU A 76 -23.70 9.68 9.90
N GLY A 77 -24.00 10.49 8.86
CA GLY A 77 -24.52 11.85 9.00
C GLY A 77 -23.49 12.98 8.80
N LEU A 78 -22.26 12.66 8.38
CA LEU A 78 -21.30 13.68 7.95
C LEU A 78 -21.70 14.23 6.59
N THR A 79 -21.39 15.50 6.30
CA THR A 79 -21.51 15.96 4.91
C THR A 79 -20.51 15.25 4.02
N PRO A 80 -20.80 15.04 2.73
CA PRO A 80 -19.87 14.38 1.81
C PRO A 80 -18.48 15.03 1.78
N GLU A 81 -18.43 16.37 1.82
CA GLU A 81 -17.18 17.14 1.83
C GLU A 81 -16.37 16.88 3.08
N MET A 82 -17.01 16.93 4.26
CA MET A 82 -16.37 16.66 5.54
C MET A 82 -15.88 15.21 5.62
N ALA A 83 -16.70 14.24 5.21
CA ALA A 83 -16.35 12.83 5.20
C ALA A 83 -15.12 12.57 4.31
N MET A 84 -15.07 13.14 3.11
CA MET A 84 -13.93 13.04 2.21
C MET A 84 -12.69 13.70 2.79
N GLN A 85 -12.78 14.89 3.36
CA GLN A 85 -11.66 15.58 3.98
C GLN A 85 -11.07 14.76 5.14
N LEU A 86 -11.91 14.23 6.02
CA LEU A 86 -11.49 13.37 7.13
C LEU A 86 -10.82 12.08 6.66
N ALA A 87 -11.42 11.40 5.69
CA ALA A 87 -10.88 10.15 5.14
C ALA A 87 -9.49 10.37 4.53
N ARG A 88 -9.33 11.40 3.69
CA ARG A 88 -8.04 11.76 3.07
C ARG A 88 -6.98 12.11 4.13
N ALA A 89 -7.31 12.96 5.08
CA ALA A 89 -6.38 13.37 6.13
C ALA A 89 -5.96 12.17 7.01
N THR A 90 -6.91 11.31 7.36
CA THR A 90 -6.64 10.11 8.16
C THR A 90 -5.69 9.16 7.44
N VAL A 91 -5.94 8.84 6.18
CA VAL A 91 -5.10 7.91 5.42
C VAL A 91 -3.72 8.49 5.17
N SER A 92 -3.61 9.77 4.76
CA SER A 92 -2.31 10.40 4.50
C SER A 92 -1.49 10.55 5.78
N GLY A 93 -2.11 10.97 6.89
CA GLY A 93 -1.44 11.09 8.19
C GLY A 93 -1.00 9.74 8.75
N SER A 94 -1.82 8.70 8.61
CA SER A 94 -1.45 7.34 9.01
C SER A 94 -0.30 6.80 8.17
N GLY A 95 -0.27 7.10 6.87
CA GLY A 95 0.83 6.74 6.00
C GLY A 95 2.14 7.43 6.38
N GLU A 96 2.09 8.71 6.73
CA GLU A 96 3.28 9.44 7.20
C GLU A 96 3.76 8.92 8.56
N LEU A 97 2.83 8.62 9.49
CA LEU A 97 3.18 8.00 10.77
C LEU A 97 3.85 6.63 10.56
N LEU A 98 3.30 5.80 9.66
CA LEU A 98 3.88 4.50 9.32
C LEU A 98 5.29 4.65 8.73
N LYS A 99 5.53 5.68 7.92
CA LYS A 99 6.83 5.97 7.32
C LYS A 99 7.87 6.41 8.35
N GLN A 100 7.48 7.24 9.31
CA GLN A 100 8.39 7.79 10.32
C GLN A 100 8.65 6.84 11.49
N SER A 101 7.76 5.89 11.74
CA SER A 101 7.88 4.93 12.84
C SER A 101 8.70 3.71 12.43
N SER A 102 9.52 3.22 13.36
CA SER A 102 10.18 1.92 13.25
C SER A 102 9.31 0.77 13.78
N GLU A 103 8.16 1.06 14.38
CA GLU A 103 7.25 0.04 14.90
C GLU A 103 6.55 -0.72 13.76
N PRO A 104 6.31 -2.03 13.93
CA PRO A 104 5.48 -2.78 13.00
C PRO A 104 4.07 -2.18 12.89
N ALA A 105 3.46 -2.24 11.70
CA ALA A 105 2.10 -1.75 11.47
C ALA A 105 1.07 -2.35 12.46
N ALA A 106 1.25 -3.60 12.86
CA ALA A 106 0.41 -4.25 13.86
C ALA A 106 0.51 -3.54 15.23
N GLN A 107 1.71 -3.09 15.62
CA GLN A 107 1.89 -2.36 16.88
C GLN A 107 1.28 -0.96 16.80
N LEU A 108 1.47 -0.25 15.70
CA LEU A 108 0.83 1.06 15.48
C LEU A 108 -0.71 0.94 15.58
N ARG A 109 -1.29 -0.12 15.00
CA ARG A 109 -2.73 -0.40 15.15
C ARG A 109 -3.13 -0.64 16.62
N VAL A 110 -2.35 -1.37 17.39
CA VAL A 110 -2.59 -1.60 18.82
C VAL A 110 -2.52 -0.28 19.58
N ASN A 111 -1.54 0.57 19.32
CA ASN A 111 -1.32 1.84 20.01
C ASN A 111 -2.51 2.81 19.90
N VAL A 112 -3.31 2.70 18.82
CA VAL A 112 -4.52 3.52 18.61
C VAL A 112 -5.82 2.78 18.96
N THR A 113 -5.73 1.62 19.65
CA THR A 113 -6.87 0.76 19.99
C THR A 113 -7.00 0.61 21.49
N SER A 114 -7.80 1.45 22.12
CA SER A 114 -8.12 1.31 23.54
C SER A 114 -9.12 0.17 23.78
N PRO A 115 -8.98 -0.59 24.89
CA PRO A 115 -9.92 -1.65 25.24
C PRO A 115 -11.36 -1.11 25.35
N GLY A 116 -12.30 -1.76 24.66
CA GLY A 116 -13.72 -1.35 24.65
C GLY A 116 -14.00 -0.03 23.91
N GLY A 117 -12.99 0.56 23.26
CA GLY A 117 -13.14 1.79 22.48
C GLY A 117 -13.76 1.56 21.09
N THR A 118 -14.11 2.65 20.42
CA THR A 118 -14.70 2.65 19.07
C THR A 118 -13.82 1.95 18.06
N THR A 119 -12.49 2.15 18.14
CA THR A 119 -11.51 1.47 17.28
C THR A 119 -11.59 -0.05 17.45
N ALA A 120 -11.69 -0.56 18.68
CA ALA A 120 -11.79 -1.98 18.92
C ALA A 120 -13.05 -2.60 18.29
N GLU A 121 -14.20 -1.92 18.37
CA GLU A 121 -15.44 -2.40 17.75
C GLU A 121 -15.33 -2.39 16.20
N ALA A 122 -14.77 -1.35 15.60
CA ALA A 122 -14.53 -1.32 14.15
C ALA A 122 -13.59 -2.44 13.70
N LEU A 123 -12.51 -2.69 14.45
CA LEU A 123 -11.55 -3.74 14.13
C LEU A 123 -12.14 -5.15 14.24
N LYS A 124 -13.12 -5.39 15.13
CA LYS A 124 -13.84 -6.68 15.15
C LYS A 124 -14.48 -7.01 13.82
N VAL A 125 -15.04 -6.00 13.13
CA VAL A 125 -15.65 -6.16 11.81
C VAL A 125 -14.57 -6.31 10.73
N LEU A 126 -13.59 -5.42 10.71
CA LEU A 126 -12.54 -5.41 9.67
C LEU A 126 -11.61 -6.63 9.73
N MET A 127 -11.42 -7.21 10.91
CA MET A 127 -10.57 -8.39 11.15
C MET A 127 -11.38 -9.69 11.25
N ALA A 128 -12.69 -9.68 11.01
CA ALA A 128 -13.52 -10.88 10.99
C ALA A 128 -13.06 -11.84 9.88
N ALA A 129 -13.49 -13.10 9.95
CA ALA A 129 -13.13 -14.12 8.96
C ALA A 129 -13.55 -13.75 7.52
N ASP A 130 -14.58 -12.95 7.35
CA ASP A 130 -15.06 -12.35 6.10
C ASP A 130 -14.66 -10.88 5.93
N GLY A 131 -13.77 -10.37 6.78
CA GLY A 131 -13.29 -8.99 6.79
C GLY A 131 -12.32 -8.66 5.67
N ILE A 132 -11.35 -7.78 5.96
CA ILE A 132 -10.48 -7.21 4.93
C ILE A 132 -9.50 -8.23 4.33
N GLN A 133 -8.99 -9.18 5.12
CA GLN A 133 -7.94 -10.11 4.68
C GLN A 133 -8.38 -10.95 3.47
N PRO A 134 -9.49 -11.70 3.50
CA PRO A 134 -9.88 -12.52 2.34
C PRO A 134 -10.24 -11.68 1.11
N VAL A 135 -10.60 -10.41 1.27
CA VAL A 135 -10.80 -9.49 0.14
C VAL A 135 -9.47 -9.16 -0.52
N PHE A 136 -8.44 -8.80 0.29
CA PHE A 136 -7.10 -8.57 -0.23
C PHE A 136 -6.47 -9.80 -0.87
N ASP A 137 -6.63 -10.98 -0.27
CA ASP A 137 -6.11 -12.24 -0.84
C ASP A 137 -6.64 -12.47 -2.25
N LYS A 138 -7.96 -12.30 -2.44
CA LYS A 138 -8.61 -12.44 -3.76
C LYS A 138 -8.17 -11.35 -4.74
N ALA A 139 -8.10 -10.10 -4.29
CA ALA A 139 -7.74 -8.96 -5.14
C ALA A 139 -6.31 -9.06 -5.65
N LEU A 140 -5.34 -9.35 -4.75
CA LEU A 140 -3.94 -9.49 -5.13
C LEU A 140 -3.71 -10.71 -6.01
N ALA A 141 -4.37 -11.83 -5.73
CA ALA A 141 -4.30 -13.01 -6.57
C ALA A 141 -4.82 -12.73 -8.00
N ALA A 142 -5.91 -11.97 -8.13
CA ALA A 142 -6.45 -11.57 -9.43
C ALA A 142 -5.48 -10.63 -10.18
N ALA A 143 -4.92 -9.63 -9.47
CA ALA A 143 -3.96 -8.70 -10.04
C ALA A 143 -2.67 -9.41 -10.50
N SER A 144 -2.15 -10.32 -9.69
CA SER A 144 -0.94 -11.11 -10.03
C SER A 144 -1.16 -12.02 -11.24
N ARG A 145 -2.33 -12.67 -11.34
CA ARG A 145 -2.69 -13.44 -12.56
C ARG A 145 -2.73 -12.55 -13.79
N ARG A 146 -3.38 -11.38 -13.66
CA ARG A 146 -3.46 -10.45 -14.80
C ARG A 146 -2.09 -9.89 -15.21
N SER A 147 -1.20 -9.66 -14.26
CA SER A 147 0.18 -9.26 -14.54
C SER A 147 0.88 -10.30 -15.42
N LYS A 148 0.80 -11.58 -15.06
CA LYS A 148 1.36 -12.69 -15.85
C LYS A 148 0.78 -12.75 -17.26
N GLU A 149 -0.55 -12.60 -17.41
CA GLU A 149 -1.21 -12.60 -18.73
C GLU A 149 -0.76 -11.43 -19.63
N LEU A 150 -0.35 -10.31 -19.05
CA LEU A 150 0.12 -9.14 -19.80
C LEU A 150 1.61 -9.22 -20.17
N ALA A 151 2.37 -10.06 -19.46
CA ALA A 151 3.78 -10.26 -19.75
C ALA A 151 4.01 -11.23 -20.92
N GLY A 152 2.98 -11.93 -21.39
CA GLY A 152 3.00 -12.86 -22.54
C GLY A 152 3.01 -14.28 -22.11
#